data_1f5b6fc1f5b73742c92e97c8f5a04cb1
#
_entry.id   1f5b6fc1f5b73742c92e97c8f5a04cb1
#
_cell.length_a   1.000
_cell.length_b   1.000
_cell.length_c   1.000
_cell.angle_alpha   90.00
_cell.angle_beta   90.00
_cell.angle_gamma   90.00
#
_symmetry.space_group_name_H-M   'P 1'
#
loop_
_entity.id
_entity.type
_entity.pdbx_description
1 polymer ?
#
loop_
_entity_poly.entity_id
_entity_poly.type
_entity_poly.pdbx_seq_one_letter_code
_entity_poly.pdbx_strand_id
1 'polypeptide(L)'
;MFGCYKIKSVETLVTLGKSKLEEGDFDVALDLFQQAILLDQKDPDLWNLTGIALRSMGRYSEAVECFNKSLSLDPRDKDSS
;
A
#
# COMPACT_ATOMS: atom_id res chain seq x y z
N MET A 1 8.65 -11.47 -25.31
CA MET A 1 8.45 -11.25 -24.92
C MET A 1 8.09 -11.16 -24.16
N PHE A 2 7.95 -10.96 -23.91
CA PHE A 2 7.60 -10.85 -23.33
C PHE A 2 7.53 -11.02 -22.21
N GLY A 3 7.64 -11.40 -21.77
CA GLY A 3 7.58 -11.92 -20.55
C GLY A 3 7.75 -11.01 -19.51
N CYS A 4 8.06 -10.00 -19.73
CA CYS A 4 8.40 -9.20 -18.73
C CYS A 4 7.38 -8.86 -17.79
N TYR A 5 6.25 -9.11 -18.14
CA TYR A 5 5.31 -8.70 -17.27
C TYR A 5 5.23 -9.42 -16.08
N LYS A 6 5.81 -10.40 -15.96
CA LYS A 6 5.64 -11.12 -14.84
C LYS A 6 6.38 -10.48 -13.80
N ILE A 7 7.00 -9.43 -13.96
CA ILE A 7 7.63 -8.89 -12.96
C ILE A 7 6.84 -8.08 -12.08
N LYS A 8 5.66 -8.15 -11.91
CA LYS A 8 4.94 -7.41 -11.00
C LYS A 8 5.22 -7.89 -9.65
N SER A 9 6.32 -7.58 -9.07
CA SER A 9 6.62 -7.99 -7.72
C SER A 9 6.16 -6.88 -6.79
N VAL A 10 6.05 -7.18 -5.53
CA VAL A 10 5.60 -6.22 -4.55
C VAL A 10 6.52 -4.99 -4.57
N GLU A 11 7.81 -5.22 -4.64
CA GLU A 11 8.74 -4.09 -4.65
C GLU A 11 8.50 -3.17 -5.82
N THR A 12 8.27 -3.71 -6.99
CA THR A 12 8.05 -2.90 -8.16
C THR A 12 6.77 -2.09 -8.00
N LEU A 13 5.72 -2.73 -7.52
CA LEU A 13 4.45 -2.04 -7.35
C LEU A 13 4.57 -0.94 -6.30
N VAL A 14 5.28 -1.20 -5.22
CA VAL A 14 5.46 -0.21 -4.17
C VAL A 14 6.26 0.98 -4.68
N THR A 15 7.33 0.72 -5.42
CA THR A 15 8.16 1.80 -5.94
C THR A 15 7.34 2.69 -6.87
N LEU A 16 6.58 2.07 -7.77
CA LEU A 16 5.77 2.85 -8.67
C LEU A 16 4.69 3.61 -7.93
N GLY A 17 4.07 2.97 -6.94
CA GLY A 17 3.03 3.63 -6.17
C GLY A 17 3.54 4.84 -5.43
N LYS A 18 4.73 4.73 -4.82
CA LYS A 18 5.29 5.84 -4.10
C LYS A 18 5.60 7.00 -5.04
N SER A 19 6.07 6.67 -6.25
CA SER A 19 6.37 7.69 -7.23
C SER A 19 5.09 8.42 -7.61
N LYS A 20 3.99 7.66 -7.78
CA LYS A 20 2.73 8.29 -8.13
C LYS A 20 2.18 9.14 -7.00
N LEU A 21 2.41 8.73 -5.78
CA LEU A 21 1.99 9.53 -4.64
C LEU A 21 2.68 10.88 -4.67
N GLU A 22 3.96 10.88 -4.98
CA GLU A 22 4.70 12.12 -5.02
C GLU A 22 4.27 13.01 -6.16
N GLU A 23 3.78 12.42 -7.23
CA GLU A 23 3.32 13.19 -8.36
C GLU A 23 1.90 13.69 -8.17
N GLY A 24 1.23 13.20 -7.15
CA GLY A 24 -0.15 13.61 -6.94
C GLY A 24 -1.16 12.67 -7.58
N ASP A 25 -0.70 11.59 -8.22
CA ASP A 25 -1.60 10.65 -8.86
C ASP A 25 -2.07 9.63 -7.84
N PHE A 26 -2.87 10.07 -6.90
CA PHE A 26 -3.28 9.22 -5.80
C PHE A 26 -4.10 8.01 -6.24
N ASP A 27 -4.92 8.17 -7.27
CA ASP A 27 -5.72 7.07 -7.75
C ASP A 27 -4.82 5.95 -8.27
N VAL A 28 -3.81 6.30 -9.03
CA VAL A 28 -2.91 5.31 -9.60
C VAL A 28 -2.10 4.68 -8.48
N ALA A 29 -1.64 5.50 -7.54
CA ALA A 29 -0.87 4.98 -6.42
C ALA A 29 -1.70 3.98 -5.63
N LEU A 30 -2.97 4.31 -5.38
CA LEU A 30 -3.84 3.42 -4.62
C LEU A 30 -3.98 2.08 -5.35
N ASP A 31 -4.17 2.12 -6.66
CA ASP A 31 -4.33 0.90 -7.41
C ASP A 31 -3.08 0.04 -7.32
N LEU A 32 -1.92 0.66 -7.44
CA LEU A 32 -0.65 -0.08 -7.36
C LEU A 32 -0.48 -0.72 -5.99
N PHE A 33 -0.80 0.02 -4.93
CA PHE A 33 -0.66 -0.53 -3.59
C PHE A 33 -1.66 -1.66 -3.36
N GLN A 34 -2.86 -1.58 -3.92
CA GLN A 34 -3.82 -2.65 -3.76
C GLN A 34 -3.36 -3.90 -4.49
N GLN A 35 -2.74 -3.75 -5.64
CA GLN A 35 -2.20 -4.89 -6.34
C GLN A 35 -1.09 -5.54 -5.53
N ALA A 36 -0.27 -4.72 -4.89
CA ALA A 36 0.80 -5.24 -4.06
C ALA A 36 0.24 -6.02 -2.88
N ILE A 37 -0.85 -5.52 -2.30
CA ILE A 37 -1.47 -6.21 -1.17
C ILE A 37 -1.99 -7.59 -1.60
N LEU A 38 -2.48 -7.70 -2.82
CA LEU A 38 -2.95 -8.99 -3.29
C LEU A 38 -1.80 -10.00 -3.33
N LEU A 39 -0.60 -9.54 -3.54
CA LEU A 39 0.55 -10.41 -3.58
C LEU A 39 1.09 -10.71 -2.19
N ASP A 40 0.96 -9.78 -1.26
CA ASP A 40 1.44 -9.97 0.09
C ASP A 40 0.53 -9.27 1.06
N GLN A 41 -0.48 -9.96 1.54
CA GLN A 41 -1.48 -9.37 2.39
C GLN A 41 -1.02 -9.16 3.83
N LYS A 42 0.09 -9.71 4.19
CA LYS A 42 0.58 -9.58 5.54
C LYS A 42 1.61 -8.50 5.75
N ASP A 43 1.90 -7.74 4.74
CA ASP A 43 2.90 -6.69 4.85
C ASP A 43 2.24 -5.41 5.35
N PRO A 44 2.53 -4.99 6.56
CA PRO A 44 1.88 -3.79 7.12
C PRO A 44 2.23 -2.52 6.34
N ASP A 45 3.41 -2.48 5.71
CA ASP A 45 3.78 -1.30 4.95
C ASP A 45 2.83 -1.06 3.82
N LEU A 46 2.35 -2.13 3.16
CA LEU A 46 1.44 -1.97 2.04
C LEU A 46 0.14 -1.36 2.49
N TRP A 47 -0.37 -1.79 3.63
CA TRP A 47 -1.60 -1.24 4.16
C TRP A 47 -1.41 0.21 4.57
N ASN A 48 -0.25 0.52 5.12
CA ASN A 48 0.04 1.88 5.53
C ASN A 48 0.10 2.80 4.30
N LEU A 49 0.77 2.37 3.24
CA LEU A 49 0.86 3.17 2.03
C LEU A 49 -0.50 3.36 1.39
N THR A 50 -1.33 2.31 1.42
CA THR A 50 -2.67 2.41 0.88
C THR A 50 -3.46 3.45 1.67
N GLY A 51 -3.30 3.45 2.98
CA GLY A 51 -3.99 4.43 3.82
C GLY A 51 -3.55 5.85 3.51
N ILE A 52 -2.26 6.03 3.24
CA ILE A 52 -1.76 7.35 2.91
C ILE A 52 -2.39 7.84 1.60
N ALA A 53 -2.50 6.96 0.60
CA ALA A 53 -3.11 7.34 -0.65
C ALA A 53 -4.59 7.70 -0.45
N LEU A 54 -5.30 6.91 0.34
CA LEU A 54 -6.70 7.19 0.60
C LEU A 54 -6.87 8.51 1.35
N ARG A 55 -6.02 8.74 2.34
CA ARG A 55 -6.10 9.97 3.09
C ARG A 55 -5.86 11.18 2.18
N SER A 56 -4.91 11.06 1.27
CA SER A 56 -4.62 12.14 0.35
C SER A 56 -5.79 12.42 -0.58
N MET A 57 -6.64 11.40 -0.81
CA MET A 57 -7.80 11.59 -1.64
C MET A 57 -9.01 12.06 -0.85
N GLY A 58 -8.86 12.24 0.45
CA GLY A 58 -9.98 12.67 1.27
C GLY A 58 -10.84 11.53 1.78
N ARG A 59 -10.44 10.29 1.52
CA ARG A 59 -11.24 9.13 1.93
C ARG A 59 -10.76 8.66 3.28
N TYR A 60 -10.99 9.46 4.28
CA TYR A 60 -10.42 9.21 5.59
C TYR A 60 -10.91 7.95 6.28
N SER A 61 -12.17 7.61 6.11
CA SER A 61 -12.69 6.42 6.74
C SER A 61 -11.96 5.18 6.25
N GLU A 62 -11.74 5.10 4.96
CA GLU A 62 -11.05 3.96 4.39
C GLU A 62 -9.58 3.99 4.79
N ALA A 63 -9.02 5.18 4.87
CA ALA A 63 -7.62 5.30 5.25
C ALA A 63 -7.41 4.78 6.66
N VAL A 64 -8.33 5.11 7.57
CA VAL A 64 -8.23 4.67 8.94
C VAL A 64 -8.28 3.15 9.02
N GLU A 65 -9.12 2.53 8.20
CA GLU A 65 -9.22 1.09 8.21
C GLU A 65 -7.89 0.46 7.76
N CYS A 66 -7.24 1.06 6.77
CA CYS A 66 -5.96 0.56 6.31
C CYS A 66 -4.89 0.74 7.38
N PHE A 67 -4.90 1.88 8.07
CA PHE A 67 -3.91 2.09 9.11
C PHE A 67 -4.12 1.12 10.27
N ASN A 68 -5.38 0.83 10.60
CA ASN A 68 -5.65 -0.12 11.65
C ASN A 68 -5.19 -1.51 11.24
N LYS A 69 -5.38 -1.85 9.97
CA LYS A 69 -4.94 -3.15 9.49
C LYS A 69 -3.42 -3.23 9.56
N SER A 70 -2.74 -2.15 9.21
CA SER A 70 -1.30 -2.10 9.26
C SER A 70 -0.81 -2.34 10.69
N LEU A 71 -1.45 -1.70 11.66
CA LEU A 71 -1.05 -1.88 13.04
C LEU A 71 -1.31 -3.31 13.51
N SER A 72 -2.39 -3.89 13.02
CA SER A 72 -2.72 -5.24 13.40
C SER A 72 -1.67 -6.23 12.88
N LEU A 73 -1.07 -5.93 11.75
CA LEU A 73 -0.08 -6.81 11.17
C LEU A 73 1.33 -6.57 11.68
N ASP A 74 1.57 -5.43 12.30
CA ASP A 74 2.91 -5.08 12.73
C ASP A 74 3.21 -5.74 14.06
N PRO A 75 4.05 -6.73 14.09
CA PRO A 75 4.33 -7.45 15.31
C PRO A 75 5.03 -6.65 16.38
N ARG A 76 5.72 -5.62 15.98
CA ARG A 76 6.43 -4.85 16.96
C ARG A 76 5.51 -4.04 17.84
N ASP A 77 4.36 -3.73 17.32
CA ASP A 77 3.46 -2.91 18.05
C ASP A 77 2.90 -3.60 19.24
N LYS A 78 2.82 -4.90 19.24
CA LYS A 78 2.25 -5.57 20.29
C LYS A 78 3.12 -5.62 21.45
N ASP A 79 4.35 -5.51 21.34
CA ASP A 79 5.13 -5.59 22.44
C ASP A 79 4.93 -4.56 23.41
N SER A 80 4.50 -3.45 23.01
CA SER A 80 4.34 -2.40 23.91
C SER A 80 3.23 -2.63 24.84
N SER A 81 2.45 -3.57 24.61
CA SER A 81 1.39 -3.77 25.55
C SER A 81 1.86 -4.58 26.73
#